data_6a77bfad2a4b7085ec68f24580fc4cca
#
_entry.id   6a77bfad2a4b7085ec68f24580fc4cca
#
_cell.length_a   1.000
_cell.length_b   1.000
_cell.length_c   1.000
_cell.angle_alpha   90.00
_cell.angle_beta   90.00
_cell.angle_gamma   90.00
#
_symmetry.space_group_name_H-M   'P 1'
#
loop_
_entity.id
_entity.type
_entity.pdbx_description
1 polymer ?
#
loop_
_entity_poly.entity_id
_entity_poly.type
_entity_poly.pdbx_seq_one_letter_code
_entity_poly.pdbx_strand_id
1 'polypeptide(L)'
;NFMTMGSKTSFTHFDQSTAGIIVGMDSSVPKMELVGSATNYLSFDGSNFDIKLSEGLELDATNIELSSTQASMSLGEGKIKMVGASTSFIQIGASDSITLKDDGTDRFMSIGKTSFSHFDQSTAGFIVGTDSGTTKFELAGSATNYLSFDGSNFDIKLSQGLELDASNIELSSTQASMSLGEGKIKLVGASTSFIQIGASNPITLKDDGSDSFLVMGSKTSFSHYDKSTVGLILGMDSAVPKFELAKDSKDYIRWDSTDGLD
;
A
#
# COMPACT_ATOMS: atom_id res chain seq x y z
N ASN A 1 29.43 54.65 -0.24
CA ASN A 1 30.44 54.49 -1.31
C ASN A 1 29.95 53.40 -2.27
N PHE A 2 29.87 53.69 -3.56
CA PHE A 2 29.40 52.73 -4.57
C PHE A 2 30.02 53.06 -5.96
N MET A 3 29.97 52.05 -6.81
CA MET A 3 30.30 52.13 -8.24
C MET A 3 29.02 51.85 -9.03
N THR A 4 28.80 52.57 -10.11
CA THR A 4 27.66 52.36 -11.01
C THR A 4 28.12 52.33 -12.48
N MET A 5 27.33 51.58 -13.30
CA MET A 5 27.44 51.57 -14.75
C MET A 5 26.05 51.52 -15.37
N GLY A 6 25.87 52.13 -16.53
CA GLY A 6 24.58 52.18 -17.21
C GLY A 6 23.66 53.27 -16.63
N SER A 7 22.36 52.96 -16.53
CA SER A 7 21.35 53.91 -16.07
C SER A 7 21.26 54.05 -14.55
N LYS A 8 21.98 53.24 -13.77
CA LYS A 8 22.03 53.33 -12.32
C LYS A 8 22.93 54.48 -11.87
N THR A 9 22.43 55.36 -11.00
CA THR A 9 23.16 56.51 -10.51
C THR A 9 23.30 56.61 -9.00
N SER A 10 22.49 55.83 -8.28
CA SER A 10 22.52 55.76 -6.81
C SER A 10 21.77 54.50 -6.34
N PHE A 11 21.82 54.18 -5.03
CA PHE A 11 21.06 53.09 -4.45
C PHE A 11 19.53 53.30 -4.47
N THR A 12 19.01 54.48 -4.88
CA THR A 12 17.56 54.60 -5.21
C THR A 12 17.18 53.79 -6.43
N HIS A 13 18.15 53.41 -7.28
CA HIS A 13 17.98 52.52 -8.41
C HIS A 13 18.36 51.05 -8.09
N PHE A 14 18.43 50.65 -6.82
CA PHE A 14 18.50 49.24 -6.41
C PHE A 14 17.07 48.68 -6.39
N ASP A 15 16.52 48.43 -7.58
CA ASP A 15 15.09 48.21 -7.81
C ASP A 15 14.79 47.06 -8.79
N GLN A 16 15.84 46.34 -9.22
CA GLN A 16 15.80 45.27 -10.23
C GLN A 16 15.13 45.65 -11.57
N SER A 17 14.80 46.93 -11.77
CA SER A 17 14.16 47.40 -13.01
C SER A 17 15.02 48.39 -13.81
N THR A 18 15.81 49.25 -13.15
CA THR A 18 16.72 50.16 -13.79
C THR A 18 17.96 49.44 -14.31
N ALA A 19 18.16 49.40 -15.64
CA ALA A 19 19.26 48.68 -16.27
C ALA A 19 20.63 49.23 -15.88
N GLY A 20 21.60 48.35 -15.66
CA GLY A 20 22.96 48.69 -15.28
C GLY A 20 23.51 47.91 -14.11
N ILE A 21 24.67 48.35 -13.64
CA ILE A 21 25.38 47.75 -12.50
C ILE A 21 25.45 48.76 -11.37
N ILE A 22 25.23 48.30 -10.13
CA ILE A 22 25.56 49.03 -8.92
C ILE A 22 26.18 48.05 -7.92
N VAL A 23 27.29 48.46 -7.31
CA VAL A 23 27.94 47.68 -6.25
C VAL A 23 28.54 48.67 -5.23
N GLY A 24 28.33 48.37 -3.95
CA GLY A 24 28.87 49.23 -2.88
C GLY A 24 28.16 49.03 -1.55
N MET A 25 28.23 50.08 -0.72
CA MET A 25 27.68 50.14 0.61
C MET A 25 26.53 51.13 0.67
N ASP A 26 25.33 50.69 0.95
CA ASP A 26 24.18 51.53 1.25
C ASP A 26 23.93 51.49 2.75
N SER A 27 24.17 52.62 3.42
CA SER A 27 23.96 52.74 4.89
C SER A 27 24.60 51.56 5.69
N SER A 28 25.86 51.22 5.33
CA SER A 28 26.67 50.12 5.88
C SER A 28 26.21 48.68 5.49
N VAL A 29 25.25 48.55 4.60
CA VAL A 29 24.83 47.27 4.04
C VAL A 29 25.51 47.08 2.67
N PRO A 30 26.28 45.98 2.43
CA PRO A 30 26.83 45.70 1.12
C PRO A 30 25.71 45.29 0.16
N LYS A 31 25.71 45.94 -1.01
CA LYS A 31 24.72 45.65 -2.06
C LYS A 31 25.39 45.51 -3.42
N MET A 32 24.85 44.63 -4.24
CA MET A 32 25.27 44.46 -5.62
C MET A 32 24.05 44.16 -6.48
N GLU A 33 23.98 44.78 -7.64
CA GLU A 33 22.95 44.50 -8.62
C GLU A 33 23.49 44.63 -10.05
N LEU A 34 23.17 43.66 -10.88
CA LEU A 34 23.38 43.66 -12.33
C LEU A 34 22.01 43.43 -12.96
N VAL A 35 21.50 44.43 -13.68
CA VAL A 35 20.18 44.42 -14.26
C VAL A 35 20.21 44.61 -15.75
N GLY A 36 19.66 43.72 -16.51
CA GLY A 36 19.27 43.92 -17.91
C GLY A 36 17.83 44.41 -18.04
N SER A 37 16.94 43.85 -17.24
CA SER A 37 15.51 44.21 -17.18
C SER A 37 14.90 43.69 -15.87
N ALA A 38 13.64 44.05 -15.57
CA ALA A 38 12.91 43.54 -14.40
C ALA A 38 12.72 42.00 -14.38
N THR A 39 12.98 41.29 -15.48
CA THR A 39 12.94 39.85 -15.62
C THR A 39 14.32 39.21 -15.78
N ASN A 40 15.38 39.98 -15.87
CA ASN A 40 16.77 39.52 -16.06
C ASN A 40 17.69 40.31 -15.16
N TYR A 41 18.00 39.82 -13.98
CA TYR A 41 18.89 40.46 -13.04
C TYR A 41 19.62 39.46 -12.13
N LEU A 42 20.69 39.93 -11.52
CA LEU A 42 21.39 39.33 -10.41
C LEU A 42 21.50 40.41 -9.33
N SER A 43 21.06 40.10 -8.10
CA SER A 43 21.09 41.04 -6.98
C SER A 43 21.54 40.42 -5.68
N PHE A 44 22.21 41.22 -4.83
CA PHE A 44 22.52 40.95 -3.44
C PHE A 44 22.17 42.19 -2.62
N ASP A 45 21.24 42.05 -1.68
CA ASP A 45 20.72 43.14 -0.85
C ASP A 45 21.37 43.26 0.53
N GLY A 46 22.40 42.46 0.78
CA GLY A 46 23.05 42.31 2.09
C GLY A 46 22.57 41.08 2.87
N SER A 47 21.48 40.44 2.46
CA SER A 47 20.91 39.28 3.08
C SER A 47 20.58 38.19 2.08
N ASN A 48 19.97 38.56 0.95
CA ASN A 48 19.52 37.65 -0.09
C ASN A 48 20.37 37.82 -1.35
N PHE A 49 20.65 36.71 -2.00
CA PHE A 49 21.25 36.68 -3.33
C PHE A 49 20.22 36.09 -4.31
N ASP A 50 19.78 36.93 -5.25
CA ASP A 50 18.74 36.57 -6.21
C ASP A 50 19.31 36.57 -7.64
N ILE A 51 18.98 35.52 -8.40
CA ILE A 51 19.17 35.41 -9.82
C ILE A 51 17.81 35.21 -10.48
N LYS A 52 17.41 36.12 -11.35
CA LYS A 52 16.20 36.03 -12.15
C LYS A 52 16.53 36.14 -13.62
N LEU A 53 16.13 35.17 -14.41
CA LEU A 53 16.36 35.10 -15.85
C LEU A 53 15.10 34.66 -16.55
N SER A 54 14.69 35.34 -17.63
CA SER A 54 13.49 35.01 -18.40
C SER A 54 13.66 33.74 -19.25
N GLU A 55 14.88 33.44 -19.67
CA GLU A 55 15.20 32.32 -20.57
C GLU A 55 15.73 31.08 -19.83
N GLY A 56 16.16 31.23 -18.59
CA GLY A 56 16.73 30.15 -17.77
C GLY A 56 18.16 30.39 -17.34
N LEU A 57 18.65 29.55 -16.45
CA LEU A 57 20.03 29.52 -15.95
C LEU A 57 20.65 28.17 -16.33
N GLU A 58 21.74 28.21 -17.09
CA GLU A 58 22.58 27.05 -17.36
C GLU A 58 23.78 27.07 -16.40
N LEU A 59 24.00 25.96 -15.70
CA LEU A 59 25.13 25.74 -14.81
C LEU A 59 25.93 24.55 -15.35
N ASP A 60 26.99 24.82 -16.08
CA ASP A 60 27.95 23.82 -16.56
C ASP A 60 29.06 23.65 -15.52
N ALA A 61 28.89 22.68 -14.65
CA ALA A 61 29.82 22.39 -13.56
C ALA A 61 29.93 20.88 -13.29
N THR A 62 31.12 20.46 -12.88
CA THR A 62 31.36 19.07 -12.47
C THR A 62 30.57 18.71 -11.21
N ASN A 63 30.22 19.71 -10.39
CA ASN A 63 29.42 19.53 -9.18
C ASN A 63 28.62 20.81 -8.87
N ILE A 64 27.34 20.64 -8.53
CA ILE A 64 26.45 21.67 -8.01
C ILE A 64 26.09 21.29 -6.61
N GLU A 65 26.57 22.04 -5.60
CA GLU A 65 26.27 21.81 -4.20
C GLU A 65 25.32 22.87 -3.66
N LEU A 66 24.22 22.43 -3.05
CA LEU A 66 23.31 23.26 -2.26
C LEU A 66 23.46 22.85 -0.79
N SER A 67 24.22 23.64 -0.03
CA SER A 67 24.54 23.36 1.36
C SER A 67 23.94 24.42 2.28
N SER A 68 22.99 24.01 3.11
CA SER A 68 22.48 24.79 4.24
C SER A 68 21.74 23.87 5.20
N THR A 69 21.47 24.36 6.41
CA THR A 69 20.67 23.64 7.41
C THR A 69 19.21 23.40 6.96
N GLN A 70 18.76 24.11 5.92
CA GLN A 70 17.41 24.01 5.34
C GLN A 70 17.48 24.06 3.81
N ALA A 71 18.40 23.30 3.23
CA ALA A 71 18.56 23.28 1.78
C ALA A 71 17.27 22.84 1.10
N SER A 72 16.80 23.63 0.14
CA SER A 72 15.65 23.28 -0.69
C SER A 72 15.83 23.79 -2.12
N MET A 73 15.31 23.04 -3.08
CA MET A 73 15.18 23.42 -4.47
C MET A 73 13.73 23.30 -4.87
N SER A 74 13.20 24.33 -5.54
CA SER A 74 11.82 24.34 -6.03
C SER A 74 11.82 24.77 -7.50
N LEU A 75 11.17 24.01 -8.36
CA LEU A 75 11.07 24.24 -9.80
C LEU A 75 9.58 24.29 -10.20
N GLY A 76 9.28 25.12 -11.22
CA GLY A 76 7.95 25.23 -11.77
C GLY A 76 6.89 25.65 -10.74
N GLU A 77 7.13 26.73 -10.01
CA GLU A 77 6.22 27.27 -8.98
C GLU A 77 5.92 26.25 -7.86
N GLY A 78 6.92 25.44 -7.53
CA GLY A 78 6.80 24.43 -6.48
C GLY A 78 6.22 23.08 -6.92
N LYS A 79 6.05 22.86 -8.22
CA LYS A 79 5.61 21.55 -8.76
C LYS A 79 6.65 20.47 -8.59
N ILE A 80 7.93 20.80 -8.54
CA ILE A 80 9.03 19.91 -8.17
C ILE A 80 9.72 20.51 -6.97
N LYS A 81 9.84 19.78 -5.89
CA LYS A 81 10.51 20.20 -4.65
C LYS A 81 11.51 19.14 -4.21
N MET A 82 12.68 19.60 -3.81
CA MET A 82 13.68 18.81 -3.11
C MET A 82 14.00 19.53 -1.80
N VAL A 83 13.87 18.86 -0.68
CA VAL A 83 14.12 19.42 0.65
C VAL A 83 15.07 18.50 1.41
N GLY A 84 16.16 19.06 1.91
CA GLY A 84 17.13 18.40 2.75
C GLY A 84 17.16 19.09 4.13
N ALA A 85 16.20 18.78 4.98
CA ALA A 85 16.11 19.28 6.35
C ALA A 85 15.93 18.09 7.31
N SER A 86 15.39 18.32 8.51
CA SER A 86 15.03 17.23 9.45
C SER A 86 14.02 16.23 8.84
N THR A 87 13.19 16.69 7.92
CA THR A 87 12.37 15.87 7.03
C THR A 87 12.91 16.07 5.61
N SER A 88 13.47 15.02 5.03
CA SER A 88 14.00 15.05 3.65
C SER A 88 12.96 14.48 2.68
N PHE A 89 12.72 15.16 1.57
CA PHE A 89 11.82 14.65 0.54
C PHE A 89 12.13 15.16 -0.86
N ILE A 90 11.72 14.38 -1.85
CA ILE A 90 11.56 14.77 -3.24
C ILE A 90 10.10 14.66 -3.57
N GLN A 91 9.48 15.72 -4.06
CA GLN A 91 8.07 15.77 -4.43
C GLN A 91 7.91 16.25 -5.87
N ILE A 92 7.07 15.57 -6.64
CA ILE A 92 6.68 15.97 -8.00
C ILE A 92 5.15 16.08 -8.03
N GLY A 93 4.64 17.26 -8.35
CA GLY A 93 3.22 17.58 -8.33
C GLY A 93 2.80 18.31 -7.05
N ALA A 94 1.73 19.11 -7.17
CA ALA A 94 1.14 19.87 -6.06
C ALA A 94 0.02 19.08 -5.36
N SER A 95 -0.82 18.38 -6.14
CA SER A 95 -1.87 17.48 -5.68
C SER A 95 -1.55 16.07 -6.15
N ASP A 96 -1.93 15.05 -5.37
CA ASP A 96 -1.70 13.64 -5.69
C ASP A 96 -0.25 13.34 -6.11
N SER A 97 0.68 14.00 -5.41
CA SER A 97 2.09 14.04 -5.75
C SER A 97 2.77 12.68 -5.70
N ILE A 98 3.82 12.53 -6.52
CA ILE A 98 4.84 11.49 -6.34
C ILE A 98 5.80 12.02 -5.26
N THR A 99 5.99 11.27 -4.19
CA THR A 99 6.83 11.66 -3.06
C THR A 99 7.80 10.55 -2.68
N LEU A 100 9.08 10.90 -2.51
CA LEU A 100 10.08 10.11 -1.79
C LEU A 100 10.39 10.87 -0.50
N LYS A 101 10.22 10.24 0.66
CA LYS A 101 10.35 10.93 1.96
C LYS A 101 11.12 10.09 2.99
N ASP A 102 11.93 10.79 3.78
CA ASP A 102 12.50 10.32 5.04
C ASP A 102 12.26 11.41 6.09
N ASP A 103 11.50 11.11 7.15
CA ASP A 103 11.27 12.04 8.26
C ASP A 103 11.96 11.61 9.57
N GLY A 104 12.88 10.63 9.45
CA GLY A 104 13.62 10.08 10.57
C GLY A 104 12.92 8.90 11.25
N THR A 105 11.62 8.78 11.11
CA THR A 105 10.79 7.68 11.63
C THR A 105 10.28 6.81 10.47
N ASP A 106 9.77 7.47 9.45
CA ASP A 106 9.14 6.83 8.29
C ASP A 106 9.97 7.10 7.02
N ARG A 107 10.12 6.07 6.20
CA ARG A 107 10.77 6.15 4.88
C ARG A 107 9.86 5.55 3.85
N PHE A 108 9.45 6.34 2.84
CA PHE A 108 8.49 5.82 1.87
C PHE A 108 8.57 6.49 0.50
N MET A 109 8.02 5.78 -0.47
CA MET A 109 7.60 6.31 -1.76
C MET A 109 6.07 6.29 -1.82
N SER A 110 5.46 7.35 -2.33
CA SER A 110 4.01 7.41 -2.48
C SER A 110 3.56 8.14 -3.74
N ILE A 111 2.33 7.85 -4.16
CA ILE A 111 1.57 8.56 -5.19
C ILE A 111 0.17 8.77 -4.64
N GLY A 112 -0.27 10.02 -4.53
CA GLY A 112 -1.58 10.37 -3.99
C GLY A 112 -1.69 10.31 -2.47
N LYS A 113 -0.78 9.62 -1.79
CA LYS A 113 -0.71 9.54 -0.32
C LYS A 113 0.45 10.40 0.20
N THR A 114 0.31 11.00 1.39
CA THR A 114 1.31 11.94 1.94
C THR A 114 2.07 11.40 3.16
N SER A 115 1.58 10.33 3.77
CA SER A 115 2.20 9.68 4.93
C SER A 115 1.55 8.32 5.19
N PHE A 116 2.11 7.54 6.11
CA PHE A 116 1.48 6.28 6.58
C PHE A 116 0.20 6.48 7.39
N SER A 117 -0.18 7.72 7.77
CA SER A 117 -1.54 7.98 8.28
C SER A 117 -2.63 7.68 7.24
N HIS A 118 -2.27 7.65 5.95
CA HIS A 118 -3.13 7.25 4.83
C HIS A 118 -2.98 5.77 4.45
N PHE A 119 -2.32 4.96 5.27
CA PHE A 119 -2.36 3.49 5.19
C PHE A 119 -3.65 3.00 5.85
N ASP A 120 -4.78 3.27 5.20
CA ASP A 120 -6.14 3.13 5.75
C ASP A 120 -7.11 2.43 4.79
N GLN A 121 -6.60 1.96 3.65
CA GLN A 121 -7.33 1.35 2.53
C GLN A 121 -8.44 2.25 1.92
N SER A 122 -8.71 3.42 2.51
CA SER A 122 -9.77 4.33 2.05
C SER A 122 -9.26 5.49 1.20
N THR A 123 -8.06 5.99 1.51
CA THR A 123 -7.40 7.03 0.74
C THR A 123 -6.80 6.43 -0.53
N ALA A 124 -7.30 6.87 -1.69
CA ALA A 124 -6.78 6.39 -2.98
C ALA A 124 -5.30 6.75 -3.18
N GLY A 125 -4.56 5.84 -3.82
CA GLY A 125 -3.15 6.03 -4.12
C GLY A 125 -2.28 4.82 -3.78
N PHE A 126 -0.98 5.04 -3.84
CA PHE A 126 0.07 4.06 -3.59
C PHE A 126 0.99 4.55 -2.48
N ILE A 127 1.41 3.67 -1.59
CA ILE A 127 2.48 3.91 -0.63
C ILE A 127 3.26 2.62 -0.37
N VAL A 128 4.57 2.71 -0.31
CA VAL A 128 5.47 1.62 0.07
C VAL A 128 6.64 2.16 0.87
N GLY A 129 7.02 1.45 1.92
CA GLY A 129 8.17 1.85 2.73
C GLY A 129 8.17 1.24 4.12
N THR A 130 8.76 1.98 5.07
CA THR A 130 8.80 1.60 6.49
C THR A 130 8.08 2.66 7.32
N ASP A 131 7.14 2.21 8.13
CA ASP A 131 6.43 2.97 9.16
C ASP A 131 6.95 2.51 10.51
N SER A 132 7.70 3.38 11.20
CA SER A 132 8.31 3.06 12.50
C SER A 132 9.07 1.73 12.50
N GLY A 133 9.81 1.45 11.41
CA GLY A 133 10.58 0.21 11.23
C GLY A 133 9.80 -0.98 10.68
N THR A 134 8.48 -0.90 10.54
CA THR A 134 7.63 -1.95 9.94
C THR A 134 7.48 -1.70 8.44
N THR A 135 7.84 -2.68 7.61
CA THR A 135 7.64 -2.59 6.16
C THR A 135 6.15 -2.68 5.83
N LYS A 136 5.66 -1.73 5.07
CA LYS A 136 4.26 -1.64 4.63
C LYS A 136 4.16 -1.33 3.14
N PHE A 137 3.09 -1.80 2.54
CA PHE A 137 2.74 -1.54 1.14
C PHE A 137 1.24 -1.42 1.00
N GLU A 138 0.76 -0.43 0.26
CA GLU A 138 -0.65 -0.30 -0.08
C GLU A 138 -0.84 0.30 -1.47
N LEU A 139 -1.73 -0.29 -2.25
CA LEU A 139 -2.32 0.26 -3.44
C LEU A 139 -3.83 0.26 -3.23
N ALA A 140 -4.42 1.43 -3.10
CA ALA A 140 -5.85 1.59 -2.84
C ALA A 140 -6.53 2.45 -3.91
N GLY A 141 -7.66 1.97 -4.41
CA GLY A 141 -8.62 2.76 -5.17
C GLY A 141 -9.77 3.25 -4.28
N SER A 142 -10.12 2.45 -3.27
CA SER A 142 -11.18 2.74 -2.30
C SER A 142 -11.14 1.71 -1.16
N ALA A 143 -11.94 1.91 -0.10
CA ALA A 143 -12.09 0.96 1.01
C ALA A 143 -12.61 -0.44 0.62
N THR A 144 -13.07 -0.61 -0.61
CA THR A 144 -13.54 -1.90 -1.16
C THR A 144 -12.67 -2.46 -2.28
N ASN A 145 -11.63 -1.72 -2.69
CA ASN A 145 -10.72 -2.10 -3.77
C ASN A 145 -9.30 -1.71 -3.39
N TYR A 146 -8.55 -2.64 -2.82
CA TYR A 146 -7.16 -2.42 -2.41
C TYR A 146 -6.33 -3.69 -2.40
N LEU A 147 -5.03 -3.50 -2.39
CA LEU A 147 -3.99 -4.47 -2.13
C LEU A 147 -3.09 -3.89 -1.05
N SER A 148 -2.87 -4.59 0.06
CA SER A 148 -2.05 -4.09 1.17
C SER A 148 -1.22 -5.17 1.86
N PHE A 149 -0.11 -4.74 2.45
CA PHE A 149 0.70 -5.49 3.39
C PHE A 149 1.04 -4.60 4.57
N ASP A 150 0.66 -4.99 5.77
CA ASP A 150 0.81 -4.20 7.01
C ASP A 150 2.05 -4.56 7.84
N GLY A 151 2.90 -5.46 7.33
CA GLY A 151 4.03 -6.04 8.04
C GLY A 151 3.75 -7.44 8.57
N SER A 152 2.51 -7.88 8.57
CA SER A 152 2.07 -9.20 9.05
C SER A 152 1.09 -9.86 8.08
N ASN A 153 0.11 -9.10 7.60
CA ASN A 153 -0.96 -9.60 6.74
C ASN A 153 -0.83 -9.03 5.33
N PHE A 154 -1.09 -9.86 4.35
CA PHE A 154 -1.24 -9.47 2.96
C PHE A 154 -2.70 -9.61 2.55
N ASP A 155 -3.34 -8.49 2.26
CA ASP A 155 -4.76 -8.41 1.96
C ASP A 155 -5.02 -7.97 0.51
N ILE A 156 -5.93 -8.69 -0.16
CA ILE A 156 -6.51 -8.31 -1.44
C ILE A 156 -8.02 -8.19 -1.25
N LYS A 157 -8.57 -7.02 -1.47
CA LYS A 157 -10.01 -6.79 -1.43
C LYS A 157 -10.47 -6.14 -2.74
N LEU A 158 -11.42 -6.74 -3.40
CA LEU A 158 -11.96 -6.29 -4.68
C LEU A 158 -13.49 -6.42 -4.67
N SER A 159 -14.20 -5.35 -5.02
CA SER A 159 -15.66 -5.32 -5.05
C SER A 159 -16.26 -6.12 -6.21
N GLN A 160 -15.50 -6.35 -7.28
CA GLN A 160 -15.96 -7.06 -8.49
C GLN A 160 -15.43 -8.50 -8.60
N GLY A 161 -14.44 -8.87 -7.80
CA GLY A 161 -13.80 -10.19 -7.82
C GLY A 161 -12.34 -10.15 -8.23
N LEU A 162 -11.67 -11.29 -8.06
CA LEU A 162 -10.29 -11.55 -8.45
C LEU A 162 -10.27 -12.68 -9.47
N GLU A 163 -9.72 -12.43 -10.65
CA GLU A 163 -9.41 -13.45 -11.66
C GLU A 163 -7.94 -13.82 -11.56
N LEU A 164 -7.67 -15.12 -11.45
CA LEU A 164 -6.32 -15.67 -11.45
C LEU A 164 -6.19 -16.61 -12.66
N ASP A 165 -5.56 -16.14 -13.70
CA ASP A 165 -5.22 -16.94 -14.89
C ASP A 165 -3.80 -17.51 -14.72
N ALA A 166 -3.73 -18.71 -14.20
CA ALA A 166 -2.48 -19.41 -13.94
C ALA A 166 -2.62 -20.90 -14.20
N SER A 167 -1.53 -21.52 -14.68
CA SER A 167 -1.48 -22.97 -14.86
C SER A 167 -1.48 -23.74 -13.55
N ASN A 168 -1.15 -23.09 -12.43
CA ASN A 168 -1.20 -23.66 -11.10
C ASN A 168 -1.46 -22.55 -10.03
N ILE A 169 -2.38 -22.81 -9.10
CA ILE A 169 -2.61 -22.00 -7.90
C ILE A 169 -2.35 -22.90 -6.69
N GLU A 170 -1.28 -22.62 -5.95
CA GLU A 170 -0.90 -23.36 -4.76
C GLU A 170 -1.19 -22.54 -3.50
N LEU A 171 -1.91 -23.13 -2.55
CA LEU A 171 -2.09 -22.62 -1.19
C LEU A 171 -1.31 -23.52 -0.24
N SER A 172 -0.12 -23.07 0.17
CA SER A 172 0.79 -23.84 1.01
C SER A 172 0.96 -23.17 2.37
N SER A 173 0.46 -23.81 3.40
CA SER A 173 0.72 -23.50 4.81
C SER A 173 0.34 -24.67 5.70
N THR A 174 0.78 -24.65 6.95
CA THR A 174 0.39 -25.68 7.95
C THR A 174 -1.12 -25.66 8.28
N GLN A 175 -1.82 -24.59 7.90
CA GLN A 175 -3.26 -24.41 8.12
C GLN A 175 -3.93 -23.78 6.88
N ALA A 176 -3.58 -24.29 5.69
CA ALA A 176 -4.15 -23.80 4.45
C ALA A 176 -5.68 -23.93 4.45
N SER A 177 -6.37 -22.83 4.17
CA SER A 177 -7.82 -22.85 4.01
C SER A 177 -8.27 -21.86 2.94
N MET A 178 -9.33 -22.20 2.22
CA MET A 178 -10.04 -21.32 1.31
C MET A 178 -11.52 -21.27 1.72
N SER A 179 -12.08 -20.07 1.78
CA SER A 179 -13.49 -19.86 2.12
C SER A 179 -14.15 -18.97 1.07
N LEU A 180 -15.28 -19.38 0.53
CA LEU A 180 -16.03 -18.67 -0.49
C LEU A 180 -17.46 -18.43 -0.02
N GLY A 181 -18.05 -17.30 -0.42
CA GLY A 181 -19.44 -16.98 -0.13
C GLY A 181 -19.74 -16.96 1.38
N GLU A 182 -18.97 -16.19 2.15
CA GLU A 182 -19.12 -16.05 3.61
C GLU A 182 -19.05 -17.40 4.35
N GLY A 183 -18.19 -18.30 3.87
CA GLY A 183 -17.99 -19.61 4.46
C GLY A 183 -18.97 -20.69 4.01
N LYS A 184 -19.78 -20.42 2.97
CA LYS A 184 -20.69 -21.45 2.40
C LYS A 184 -19.95 -22.55 1.67
N ILE A 185 -18.76 -22.26 1.14
CA ILE A 185 -17.85 -23.26 0.59
C ILE A 185 -16.53 -23.11 1.33
N LYS A 186 -16.02 -24.19 1.91
CA LYS A 186 -14.74 -24.22 2.63
C LYS A 186 -13.90 -25.40 2.14
N LEU A 187 -12.62 -25.13 1.90
CA LEU A 187 -11.59 -26.15 1.72
C LEU A 187 -10.58 -25.93 2.85
N VAL A 188 -10.28 -26.96 3.60
CA VAL A 188 -9.33 -26.91 4.70
C VAL A 188 -8.33 -28.05 4.56
N GLY A 189 -7.06 -27.72 4.54
CA GLY A 189 -5.94 -28.66 4.52
C GLY A 189 -5.12 -28.50 5.79
N ALA A 190 -5.59 -29.07 6.89
CA ALA A 190 -4.90 -29.11 8.17
C ALA A 190 -4.81 -30.56 8.66
N SER A 191 -4.60 -30.79 9.96
CA SER A 191 -4.65 -32.14 10.56
C SER A 191 -5.99 -32.85 10.34
N THR A 192 -7.06 -32.09 10.17
CA THR A 192 -8.36 -32.53 9.67
C THR A 192 -8.63 -31.85 8.35
N SER A 193 -8.61 -32.59 7.25
CA SER A 193 -8.86 -32.07 5.91
C SER A 193 -10.33 -32.22 5.53
N PHE A 194 -10.95 -31.18 4.97
CA PHE A 194 -12.31 -31.26 4.48
C PHE A 194 -12.66 -30.30 3.35
N ILE A 195 -13.66 -30.69 2.58
CA ILE A 195 -14.39 -29.85 1.64
C ILE A 195 -15.82 -29.76 2.17
N GLN A 196 -16.33 -28.56 2.42
CA GLN A 196 -17.68 -28.33 2.91
C GLN A 196 -18.45 -27.42 1.96
N ILE A 197 -19.70 -27.77 1.66
CA ILE A 197 -20.64 -26.97 0.88
C ILE A 197 -21.89 -26.76 1.71
N GLY A 198 -22.25 -25.52 2.01
CA GLY A 198 -23.38 -25.14 2.84
C GLY A 198 -22.98 -24.81 4.29
N ALA A 199 -23.71 -23.88 4.90
CA ALA A 199 -23.53 -23.45 6.29
C ALA A 199 -24.40 -24.27 7.27
N SER A 200 -25.64 -24.55 6.88
CA SER A 200 -26.58 -25.37 7.65
C SER A 200 -26.82 -26.71 6.93
N ASN A 201 -26.73 -27.81 7.64
CA ASN A 201 -26.84 -29.16 7.06
C ASN A 201 -25.93 -29.35 5.84
N PRO A 202 -24.61 -29.13 5.97
CA PRO A 202 -23.70 -29.12 4.84
C PRO A 202 -23.51 -30.47 4.19
N ILE A 203 -23.03 -30.47 2.96
CA ILE A 203 -22.33 -31.58 2.32
C ILE A 203 -20.87 -31.45 2.71
N THR A 204 -20.28 -32.45 3.33
CA THR A 204 -18.88 -32.43 3.74
C THR A 204 -18.17 -33.71 3.32
N LEU A 205 -17.06 -33.56 2.60
CA LEU A 205 -16.04 -34.60 2.44
C LEU A 205 -14.96 -34.35 3.48
N LYS A 206 -14.64 -35.34 4.31
CA LYS A 206 -13.70 -35.15 5.42
C LYS A 206 -12.75 -36.34 5.54
N ASP A 207 -11.51 -36.02 5.90
CA ASP A 207 -10.52 -36.96 6.40
C ASP A 207 -9.94 -36.38 7.71
N ASP A 208 -10.04 -37.09 8.83
CA ASP A 208 -9.47 -36.62 10.10
C ASP A 208 -8.28 -37.47 10.57
N GLY A 209 -7.72 -38.29 9.66
CA GLY A 209 -6.58 -39.14 9.91
C GLY A 209 -6.94 -40.53 10.43
N SER A 210 -8.14 -40.72 11.00
CA SER A 210 -8.69 -42.01 11.44
C SER A 210 -9.84 -42.45 10.54
N ASP A 211 -10.66 -41.48 10.14
CA ASP A 211 -11.90 -41.69 9.40
C ASP A 211 -11.93 -40.86 8.13
N SER A 212 -12.41 -41.45 7.03
CA SER A 212 -12.62 -40.77 5.76
C SER A 212 -14.06 -40.93 5.31
N PHE A 213 -14.81 -39.82 5.16
CA PHE A 213 -16.26 -39.93 4.93
C PHE A 213 -16.88 -38.74 4.20
N LEU A 214 -18.03 -39.01 3.60
CA LEU A 214 -18.98 -38.02 3.08
C LEU A 214 -20.16 -37.94 4.05
N VAL A 215 -20.54 -36.74 4.44
CA VAL A 215 -21.76 -36.49 5.22
C VAL A 215 -22.66 -35.47 4.56
N MET A 216 -23.97 -35.58 4.81
CA MET A 216 -25.00 -34.61 4.45
C MET A 216 -26.00 -34.47 5.58
N GLY A 217 -26.48 -33.25 5.82
CA GLY A 217 -27.46 -32.97 6.86
C GLY A 217 -26.81 -32.73 8.22
N SER A 218 -27.42 -33.25 9.28
CA SER A 218 -26.96 -33.04 10.67
C SER A 218 -25.83 -33.97 11.11
N LYS A 219 -25.45 -34.95 10.29
CA LYS A 219 -24.31 -35.82 10.56
C LYS A 219 -23.00 -35.11 10.36
N THR A 220 -22.04 -35.29 11.26
CA THR A 220 -20.72 -34.61 11.21
C THR A 220 -19.54 -35.56 11.39
N SER A 221 -19.77 -36.79 11.87
CA SER A 221 -18.76 -37.82 12.09
C SER A 221 -19.42 -39.15 12.30
N PHE A 222 -18.66 -40.25 12.40
CA PHE A 222 -19.21 -41.57 12.73
C PHE A 222 -19.78 -41.70 14.16
N SER A 223 -19.57 -40.70 15.05
CA SER A 223 -20.34 -40.62 16.30
C SER A 223 -21.85 -40.48 16.06
N HIS A 224 -22.25 -40.00 14.88
CA HIS A 224 -23.64 -39.89 14.42
C HIS A 224 -24.08 -41.06 13.53
N TYR A 225 -23.37 -42.19 13.56
CA TYR A 225 -23.79 -43.47 13.01
C TYR A 225 -24.70 -44.19 14.04
N ASP A 226 -25.86 -43.55 14.33
CA ASP A 226 -26.69 -43.80 15.51
C ASP A 226 -28.18 -44.01 15.19
N LYS A 227 -28.54 -44.05 13.91
CA LYS A 227 -29.93 -44.19 13.41
C LYS A 227 -30.84 -42.99 13.75
N SER A 228 -30.44 -42.09 14.67
CA SER A 228 -31.29 -41.00 15.17
C SER A 228 -30.94 -39.65 14.58
N THR A 229 -29.68 -39.43 14.28
CA THR A 229 -29.20 -38.15 13.65
C THR A 229 -29.56 -38.11 12.18
N VAL A 230 -30.34 -37.09 11.78
CA VAL A 230 -30.84 -36.92 10.41
C VAL A 230 -29.71 -36.67 9.43
N GLY A 231 -29.71 -37.42 8.33
CA GLY A 231 -28.75 -37.20 7.25
C GLY A 231 -28.12 -38.46 6.70
N LEU A 232 -27.15 -38.29 5.85
CA LEU A 232 -26.34 -39.34 5.24
C LEU A 232 -24.94 -39.35 5.85
N ILE A 233 -24.39 -40.53 6.10
CA ILE A 233 -22.96 -40.77 6.27
C ILE A 233 -22.53 -41.98 5.45
N LEU A 234 -21.43 -41.86 4.74
CA LEU A 234 -20.81 -42.89 3.93
C LEU A 234 -19.29 -42.77 4.03
N GLY A 235 -18.60 -43.85 4.40
CA GLY A 235 -17.14 -43.80 4.45
C GLY A 235 -16.53 -44.97 5.24
N MET A 236 -15.33 -44.69 5.75
CA MET A 236 -14.50 -45.62 6.51
C MET A 236 -14.37 -45.11 7.95
N ASP A 237 -14.87 -45.86 8.91
CA ASP A 237 -14.71 -45.66 10.35
C ASP A 237 -13.62 -46.63 10.83
N SER A 238 -12.41 -46.12 11.11
CA SER A 238 -11.28 -46.93 11.54
C SER A 238 -11.06 -48.19 10.64
N ALA A 239 -11.06 -47.96 9.32
CA ALA A 239 -10.95 -48.97 8.27
C ALA A 239 -12.19 -49.88 8.08
N VAL A 240 -13.29 -49.65 8.77
CA VAL A 240 -14.56 -50.36 8.58
C VAL A 240 -15.48 -49.56 7.65
N PRO A 241 -15.87 -50.07 6.48
CA PRO A 241 -16.78 -49.36 5.60
C PRO A 241 -18.21 -49.34 6.20
N LYS A 242 -18.79 -48.12 6.22
CA LYS A 242 -20.12 -47.86 6.78
C LYS A 242 -20.96 -46.96 5.90
N PHE A 243 -22.26 -47.20 5.88
CA PHE A 243 -23.27 -46.38 5.25
C PHE A 243 -24.49 -46.24 6.14
N GLU A 244 -24.97 -45.01 6.31
CA GLU A 244 -26.27 -44.78 6.95
C GLU A 244 -26.98 -43.58 6.31
N LEU A 245 -28.26 -43.78 5.97
CA LEU A 245 -29.21 -42.74 5.65
C LEU A 245 -30.33 -42.79 6.67
N ALA A 246 -30.49 -41.77 7.50
CA ALA A 246 -31.48 -41.71 8.55
C ALA A 246 -32.32 -40.43 8.46
N LYS A 247 -33.63 -40.59 8.61
CA LYS A 247 -34.59 -39.53 8.90
C LYS A 247 -34.83 -39.45 10.41
N ASP A 248 -34.96 -40.58 11.06
CA ASP A 248 -35.12 -40.76 12.51
C ASP A 248 -34.80 -42.21 12.89
N SER A 249 -34.92 -42.57 14.17
CA SER A 249 -34.59 -43.91 14.67
C SER A 249 -35.50 -45.05 14.19
N LYS A 250 -36.56 -44.72 13.44
CA LYS A 250 -37.51 -45.70 12.87
C LYS A 250 -37.40 -45.78 11.35
N ASP A 251 -37.06 -44.68 10.71
CA ASP A 251 -36.96 -44.53 9.25
C ASP A 251 -35.50 -44.34 8.85
N TYR A 252 -34.76 -45.43 8.61
CA TYR A 252 -33.36 -45.44 8.21
C TYR A 252 -33.01 -46.60 7.29
N ILE A 253 -31.90 -46.51 6.61
CA ILE A 253 -31.18 -47.60 5.94
C ILE A 253 -29.75 -47.53 6.44
N ARG A 254 -29.22 -48.63 6.91
CA ARG A 254 -27.87 -48.73 7.46
C ARG A 254 -27.20 -50.01 6.97
N TRP A 255 -25.92 -49.89 6.68
CA TRP A 255 -25.05 -51.01 6.37
C TRP A 255 -23.66 -50.80 6.98
N ASP A 256 -23.12 -51.83 7.54
CA ASP A 256 -21.72 -51.98 7.84
C ASP A 256 -21.21 -53.39 7.52
N SER A 257 -19.87 -53.54 7.46
CA SER A 257 -19.27 -54.81 7.07
C SER A 257 -19.40 -55.90 8.14
N THR A 258 -19.85 -55.58 9.33
CA THR A 258 -20.01 -56.52 10.46
C THR A 258 -21.44 -57.02 10.57
N ASP A 259 -22.40 -56.10 10.56
CA ASP A 259 -23.82 -56.39 10.82
C ASP A 259 -24.63 -56.61 9.53
N GLY A 260 -24.09 -56.19 8.37
CA GLY A 260 -24.81 -56.27 7.10
C GLY A 260 -25.77 -55.10 6.88
N LEU A 261 -26.84 -55.34 6.07
CA LEU A 261 -27.87 -54.34 5.77
C LEU A 261 -28.99 -54.42 6.82
N ASP A 262 -29.30 -53.25 7.40
CA ASP A 262 -30.35 -53.08 8.42
C ASP A 262 -31.33 -51.97 7.99
#